data_17fce86a995c491eaf9aad4a4e8a0163
#
_entry.id   17fce86a995c491eaf9aad4a4e8a0163
#
_cell.length_a   1.000
_cell.length_b   1.000
_cell.length_c   1.000
_cell.angle_alpha   90.00
_cell.angle_beta   90.00
_cell.angle_gamma   90.00
#
_symmetry.space_group_name_H-M   'P 1'
#
loop_
_entity.id
_entity.type
_entity.pdbx_description
1 polymer ?
#
loop_
_entity_poly.entity_id
_entity_poly.type
_entity_poly.pdbx_seq_one_letter_code
_entity_poly.pdbx_strand_id
1 'polypeptide(L)' 'MAAHAKLSESELNARYIAALARFSSSADWRAYLALAEEFRALDTYRDSAQLYDRCIKAASAPAY' A
#
# COMPACT_ATOMS: atom_id res chain seq x y z
N MET A 1 4.01 18.36 20.77
CA MET A 1 3.99 17.98 20.41
C MET A 1 4.19 17.33 19.59
N ALA A 2 4.39 16.96 19.35
CA ALA A 2 4.75 16.32 18.65
C ALA A 2 4.26 15.83 17.84
N ALA A 3 4.04 15.88 17.45
CA ALA A 3 3.41 15.47 16.88
C ALA A 3 3.54 14.66 15.94
N HIS A 4 3.94 14.31 15.29
CA HIS A 4 3.93 13.51 14.46
C HIS A 4 4.18 12.45 14.73
N ALA A 5 3.56 12.14 14.93
CA ALA A 5 3.70 11.02 15.41
C ALA A 5 3.80 9.93 14.55
N LYS A 6 4.61 9.05 14.79
CA LYS A 6 4.65 7.87 14.09
C LYS A 6 3.51 7.01 14.48
N LEU A 7 2.98 6.28 13.55
CA LEU A 7 1.98 5.28 13.85
C LEU A 7 2.62 4.17 14.68
N SER A 8 1.87 3.61 15.58
CA SER A 8 2.36 2.47 16.34
C SER A 8 2.49 1.28 15.41
N GLU A 9 3.29 0.31 15.81
CA GLU A 9 3.46 -0.89 15.01
C GLU A 9 2.14 -1.60 14.81
N SER A 10 1.29 -1.57 15.82
CA SER A 10 -0.02 -2.17 15.73
C SER A 10 -0.85 -1.52 14.62
N GLU A 11 -0.80 -0.20 14.52
CA GLU A 11 -1.53 0.51 13.49
C GLU A 11 -0.94 0.27 12.12
N LEU A 12 0.39 0.24 12.04
CA LEU A 12 1.04 -0.05 10.78
C LEU A 12 0.65 -1.44 10.29
N ASN A 13 0.63 -2.40 11.18
CA ASN A 13 0.28 -3.76 10.82
C ASN A 13 -1.18 -3.83 10.34
N ALA A 14 -2.07 -3.13 11.01
CA ALA A 14 -3.48 -3.14 10.61
C ALA A 14 -3.64 -2.55 9.22
N ARG A 15 -2.95 -1.46 8.94
CA ARG A 15 -3.02 -0.84 7.62
C ARG A 15 -2.40 -1.73 6.56
N TYR A 16 -1.30 -2.38 6.90
CA TYR A 16 -0.62 -3.26 5.99
C TYR A 16 -1.53 -4.42 5.59
N ILE A 17 -2.15 -5.07 6.56
CA ILE A 17 -3.03 -6.19 6.29
C ILE A 17 -4.25 -5.75 5.49
N ALA A 18 -4.82 -4.61 5.83
CA ALA A 18 -5.97 -4.09 5.09
C ALA A 18 -5.59 -3.82 3.64
N ALA A 19 -4.41 -3.24 3.43
CA ALA A 19 -3.96 -2.95 2.07
C ALA A 19 -3.70 -4.23 1.29
N LEU A 20 -3.14 -5.24 1.93
CA LEU A 20 -2.91 -6.52 1.28
C LEU A 20 -4.23 -7.15 0.84
N ALA A 21 -5.23 -7.10 1.70
CA ALA A 21 -6.53 -7.65 1.37
C ALA A 21 -7.13 -6.94 0.16
N ARG A 22 -7.00 -5.61 0.14
CA ARG A 22 -7.51 -4.83 -0.98
C ARG A 22 -6.72 -5.12 -2.24
N PHE A 23 -5.42 -5.31 -2.12
CA PHE A 23 -4.58 -5.62 -3.27
C PHE A 23 -5.05 -6.93 -3.91
N SER A 24 -5.36 -7.92 -3.10
CA SER A 24 -5.81 -9.21 -3.60
C SER A 24 -7.14 -9.11 -4.34
N SER A 25 -8.00 -8.19 -3.92
CA SER A 25 -9.33 -8.07 -4.51
C SER A 25 -9.41 -6.97 -5.56
N SER A 26 -8.34 -6.22 -5.78
CA SER A 26 -8.37 -5.12 -6.73
C SER A 26 -8.27 -5.66 -8.16
N ALA A 27 -8.95 -5.00 -9.06
CA ALA A 27 -8.91 -5.37 -10.46
C ALA A 27 -8.85 -4.15 -11.37
N ASP A 28 -8.72 -2.97 -10.78
CA ASP A 28 -8.79 -1.70 -11.51
C ASP A 28 -7.50 -0.94 -11.24
N TRP A 29 -6.98 -0.29 -12.28
CA TRP A 29 -5.74 0.47 -12.15
C TRP A 29 -5.88 1.60 -11.10
N ARG A 30 -7.10 2.16 -10.97
CA ARG A 30 -7.32 3.19 -9.97
C ARG A 30 -7.17 2.65 -8.56
N ALA A 31 -7.67 1.43 -8.36
CA ALA A 31 -7.53 0.79 -7.07
C ALA A 31 -6.07 0.53 -6.76
N TYR A 32 -5.29 0.11 -7.76
CA TYR A 32 -3.87 -0.12 -7.55
C TYR A 32 -3.13 1.17 -7.23
N LEU A 33 -3.50 2.27 -7.85
CA LEU A 33 -2.87 3.54 -7.53
C LEU A 33 -3.19 3.97 -6.10
N ALA A 34 -4.43 3.77 -5.69
CA ALA A 34 -4.81 4.09 -4.32
C ALA A 34 -4.03 3.22 -3.34
N LEU A 35 -3.87 1.94 -3.67
CA LEU A 35 -3.10 1.05 -2.82
C LEU A 35 -1.63 1.43 -2.78
N ALA A 36 -1.10 1.89 -3.89
CA ALA A 36 0.27 2.36 -3.92
C ALA A 36 0.49 3.48 -2.92
N GLU A 37 -0.48 4.38 -2.81
CA GLU A 37 -0.38 5.44 -1.81
C GLU A 37 -0.40 4.87 -0.41
N GLU A 38 -1.19 3.84 -0.17
CA GLU A 38 -1.23 3.21 1.13
C GLU A 38 0.12 2.59 1.48
N PHE A 39 0.70 1.84 0.56
CA PHE A 39 1.99 1.22 0.80
C PHE A 39 3.10 2.24 0.91
N ARG A 40 2.98 3.32 0.17
CA ARG A 40 3.96 4.40 0.27
C ARG A 40 3.92 5.03 1.67
N ALA A 41 2.72 5.17 2.22
CA ALA A 41 2.58 5.72 3.56
C ALA A 41 3.17 4.78 4.60
N LEU A 42 3.17 3.48 4.33
CA LEU A 42 3.79 2.50 5.22
C LEU A 42 5.30 2.48 5.09
N ASP A 43 5.82 3.04 3.99
CA ASP A 43 7.23 3.22 3.77
C ASP A 43 7.98 1.87 3.82
N THR A 44 8.88 1.71 4.77
CA THR A 44 9.68 0.49 4.81
C THR A 44 9.10 -0.59 5.71
N TYR A 45 7.87 -0.41 6.14
CA TYR A 45 7.26 -1.41 7.01
C TYR A 45 7.11 -2.72 6.24
N ARG A 46 7.77 -3.77 6.72
CA ARG A 46 7.78 -5.08 6.07
C ARG A 46 8.18 -4.90 4.60
N ASP A 47 7.43 -5.49 3.69
CA ASP A 47 7.72 -5.37 2.26
C ASP A 47 6.84 -4.36 1.56
N SER A 48 6.42 -3.33 2.28
CA SER A 48 5.57 -2.29 1.69
C SER A 48 6.18 -1.63 0.47
N ALA A 49 7.49 -1.42 0.48
CA ALA A 49 8.16 -0.82 -0.66
C ALA A 49 8.03 -1.71 -1.91
N GLN A 50 8.15 -3.01 -1.73
CA GLN A 50 7.98 -3.94 -2.85
C GLN A 50 6.54 -3.97 -3.31
N LEU A 51 5.61 -3.92 -2.37
CA LEU A 51 4.20 -3.91 -2.72
C LEU A 51 3.81 -2.61 -3.42
N TYR A 52 4.41 -1.50 -3.02
CA TYR A 52 4.21 -0.25 -3.73
C TYR A 52 4.63 -0.40 -5.20
N ASP A 53 5.79 -0.98 -5.42
CA ASP A 53 6.27 -1.20 -6.78
C ASP A 53 5.33 -2.10 -7.56
N ARG A 54 4.82 -3.14 -6.93
CA ARG A 54 3.87 -4.04 -7.58
C ARG A 54 2.59 -3.31 -7.95
N CYS A 55 2.12 -2.44 -7.08
CA CYS A 55 0.92 -1.66 -7.37
C CYS A 55 1.13 -0.76 -8.57
N ILE A 56 2.29 -0.10 -8.62
CA ILE A 56 2.59 0.78 -9.74
C ILE A 56 2.66 -0.01 -11.05
N LYS A 57 3.29 -1.16 -11.00
CA LYS A 57 3.40 -1.99 -12.20
C LYS A 57 2.04 -2.52 -12.62
N ALA A 58 1.21 -2.90 -11.67
CA ALA A 58 -0.12 -3.38 -12.00
C ALA A 58 -0.96 -2.27 -12.60
N ALA A 59 -0.83 -1.06 -12.07
CA ALA A 59 -1.61 0.08 -12.57
C ALA A 59 -1.20 0.48 -13.97
N SER A 60 0.08 0.33 -14.30
CA SER A 60 0.58 0.74 -15.60
C SER A 60 0.69 -0.41 -16.57
N ALA A 61 0.36 -1.63 -16.17
CA ALA A 61 0.41 -2.75 -17.07
C ALA A 61 -0.61 -2.57 -18.19
N PRO A 62 -0.26 -2.93 -19.42
CA PRO A 62 -1.24 -2.82 -20.49
C PRO A 62 -2.37 -3.80 -20.25
N ALA A 63 -3.53 -3.35 -20.60
CA ALA A 63 -4.68 -4.20 -20.47
C ALA A 63 -4.83 -5.01 -21.74
N TYR A 64 -4.77 -6.27 -21.67
CA TYR A 64 -5.12 -7.09 -22.80
C TYR A 64 -5.30 -8.51 -22.44
#